data_3360b2bfd820670a6c06d1174207fb7f
#
_entry.id   3360b2bfd820670a6c06d1174207fb7f
#
_cell.length_a   1.000
_cell.length_b   1.000
_cell.length_c   1.000
_cell.angle_alpha   90.00
_cell.angle_beta   90.00
_cell.angle_gamma   90.00
#
_symmetry.space_group_name_H-M   'P 1'
#
loop_
_entity.id
_entity.type
_entity.pdbx_description
1 polymer ?
#
loop_
_entity_poly.entity_id
_entity_poly.type
_entity_poly.pdbx_seq_one_letter_code
_entity_poly.pdbx_strand_id
1 'polypeptide(L)'
;MIEIPKINLYYPVFSYLTEDLLRISPCKFYGDSPDVNGNICIAGHNYDNVLFFSKLSTLSQDDEIFIYDNIGNQYIYLVYDIYEVLESDLSPIFDYEENEKTLTLVTCNNFNANRIIVKAKQKKLLQ
;
A
#
# COMPACT_ATOMS: atom_id res chain seq x y z
N MET A 1 2.88 9.01 6.25
CA MET A 1 2.24 9.60 5.04
C MET A 1 2.45 8.69 3.85
N ILE A 2 1.44 8.52 3.05
CA ILE A 2 1.52 7.85 1.76
C ILE A 2 1.09 8.83 0.67
N GLU A 3 1.85 8.88 -0.42
CA GLU A 3 1.53 9.70 -1.58
C GLU A 3 1.63 8.85 -2.85
N ILE A 4 0.60 8.91 -3.69
CA ILE A 4 0.60 8.28 -5.01
C ILE A 4 0.17 9.34 -6.02
N PRO A 5 1.15 10.05 -6.64
CA PRO A 5 0.84 11.21 -7.48
C PRO A 5 -0.10 10.93 -8.65
N LYS A 6 0.03 9.76 -9.28
CA LYS A 6 -0.79 9.39 -10.43
C LYS A 6 -2.29 9.46 -10.16
N ILE A 7 -2.70 9.19 -8.92
CA ILE A 7 -4.12 9.18 -8.54
C ILE A 7 -4.45 10.27 -7.51
N ASN A 8 -3.58 11.26 -7.36
CA ASN A 8 -3.74 12.37 -6.41
C ASN A 8 -4.02 11.90 -4.98
N LEU A 9 -3.36 10.83 -4.56
CA LEU A 9 -3.54 10.27 -3.24
C LEU A 9 -2.47 10.81 -2.30
N TYR A 10 -2.90 11.37 -1.16
CA TYR A 10 -2.00 11.90 -0.14
C TYR A 10 -2.68 11.85 1.21
N TYR A 11 -2.29 10.88 2.06
CA TYR A 11 -2.90 10.65 3.36
C TYR A 11 -1.89 10.31 4.43
N PRO A 12 -2.14 10.69 5.69
CA PRO A 12 -1.43 10.09 6.81
C PRO A 12 -1.77 8.60 6.89
N VAL A 13 -0.82 7.80 7.38
CA VAL A 13 -1.01 6.38 7.59
C VAL A 13 -0.92 6.09 9.07
N PHE A 14 -1.98 5.53 9.64
CA PHE A 14 -1.97 5.10 11.03
C PHE A 14 -1.05 3.89 11.19
N SER A 15 -0.38 3.80 12.34
CA SER A 15 0.60 2.73 12.60
C SER A 15 -0.03 1.39 12.95
N TYR A 16 -1.34 1.32 13.13
CA TYR A 16 -2.08 0.09 13.35
C TYR A 16 -3.49 0.24 12.79
N LEU A 17 -4.20 -0.89 12.65
CA LEU A 17 -5.51 -0.91 12.01
C LEU A 17 -6.61 -1.19 13.01
N THR A 18 -7.63 -0.31 13.01
CA THR A 18 -8.96 -0.56 13.58
C THR A 18 -9.99 -0.08 12.57
N GLU A 19 -11.23 -0.54 12.70
CA GLU A 19 -12.31 -0.08 11.82
C GLU A 19 -12.52 1.44 11.94
N ASP A 20 -12.42 1.98 13.14
CA ASP A 20 -12.59 3.42 13.35
C ASP A 20 -11.48 4.23 12.68
N LEU A 21 -10.21 3.81 12.83
CA LEU A 21 -9.09 4.47 12.18
C LEU A 21 -9.17 4.36 10.66
N LEU A 22 -9.59 3.21 10.15
CA LEU A 22 -9.69 2.96 8.72
C LEU A 22 -10.73 3.87 8.04
N ARG A 23 -11.74 4.31 8.78
CA ARG A 23 -12.70 5.31 8.28
C ARG A 23 -12.08 6.69 8.12
N ILE A 24 -11.00 6.97 8.82
CA ILE A 24 -10.34 8.28 8.83
C ILE A 24 -9.22 8.34 7.79
N SER A 25 -8.42 7.27 7.67
CA SER A 25 -7.26 7.25 6.79
C SER A 25 -6.74 5.82 6.62
N PRO A 26 -5.87 5.56 5.61
CA PRO A 26 -5.23 4.25 5.50
C PRO A 26 -4.45 3.86 6.75
N CYS A 27 -4.35 2.55 7.00
CA CYS A 27 -3.74 1.99 8.19
C CYS A 27 -2.71 0.92 7.82
N LYS A 28 -1.53 0.99 8.44
CA LYS A 28 -0.55 -0.09 8.36
C LYS A 28 -1.02 -1.23 9.28
N PHE A 29 -1.02 -2.46 8.79
CA PHE A 29 -1.44 -3.61 9.57
C PHE A 29 -0.40 -4.73 9.63
N TYR A 30 0.73 -4.59 8.91
CA TYR A 30 1.82 -5.56 8.92
C TYR A 30 3.12 -4.87 8.55
N GLY A 31 4.22 -5.40 9.05
CA GLY A 31 5.55 -4.94 8.69
C GLY A 31 6.12 -3.92 9.64
N ASP A 32 7.41 -3.66 9.46
CA ASP A 32 8.18 -2.76 10.29
C ASP A 32 8.29 -1.38 9.64
N SER A 33 9.48 -0.84 9.48
CA SER A 33 9.66 0.48 8.88
C SER A 33 10.24 0.38 7.47
N PRO A 34 10.12 1.46 6.65
CA PRO A 34 10.59 1.42 5.26
C PRO A 34 12.11 1.23 5.10
N ASP A 35 12.89 1.45 6.13
CA ASP A 35 14.35 1.32 6.05
C ASP A 35 14.86 -0.08 6.35
N VAL A 36 13.98 -1.04 6.67
CA VAL A 36 14.36 -2.43 6.89
C VAL A 36 13.74 -3.34 5.84
N ASN A 37 14.40 -4.47 5.59
CA ASN A 37 13.87 -5.47 4.67
C ASN A 37 12.56 -6.05 5.21
N GLY A 38 11.69 -6.41 4.31
CA GLY A 38 10.40 -7.00 4.65
C GLY A 38 9.28 -6.43 3.79
N ASN A 39 8.05 -6.63 4.25
CA ASN A 39 6.85 -6.18 3.55
C ASN A 39 6.01 -5.32 4.48
N ILE A 40 5.74 -4.10 4.07
CA ILE A 40 4.82 -3.21 4.79
C ILE A 40 3.46 -3.33 4.11
N CYS A 41 2.42 -3.66 4.88
CA CYS A 41 1.07 -3.78 4.35
C CYS A 41 0.20 -2.64 4.89
N ILE A 42 -0.43 -1.91 3.98
CA ILE A 42 -1.31 -0.78 4.29
C ILE A 42 -2.66 -1.04 3.65
N ALA A 43 -3.72 -0.93 4.45
CA ALA A 43 -5.09 -1.06 3.99
C ALA A 43 -5.78 0.29 3.93
N GLY A 44 -6.66 0.47 2.96
CA GLY A 44 -7.47 1.66 2.82
C GLY A 44 -8.82 1.33 2.21
N HIS A 45 -9.83 2.12 2.54
CA HIS A 45 -11.17 1.92 1.99
C HIS A 45 -11.24 2.25 0.50
N ASN A 46 -12.17 1.59 -0.17
CA ASN A 46 -12.58 1.90 -1.53
C ASN A 46 -14.05 2.32 -1.49
N TYR A 47 -14.30 3.63 -1.60
CA TYR A 47 -15.65 4.19 -1.62
C TYR A 47 -16.15 4.43 -3.05
N ASP A 48 -15.43 3.91 -4.04
CA ASP A 48 -15.75 4.06 -5.47
C ASP A 48 -15.86 5.55 -5.88
N ASN A 49 -14.94 6.35 -5.36
CA ASN A 49 -14.83 7.78 -5.65
C ASN A 49 -13.35 8.17 -5.76
N VAL A 50 -12.96 9.39 -5.36
CA VAL A 50 -11.56 9.84 -5.41
C VAL A 50 -10.86 9.73 -4.05
N LEU A 51 -11.54 9.22 -3.01
CA LEU A 51 -11.00 9.17 -1.65
C LEU A 51 -10.28 7.86 -1.37
N PHE A 52 -9.29 7.95 -0.47
CA PHE A 52 -8.53 6.82 0.04
C PHE A 52 -7.98 5.95 -1.09
N PHE A 53 -8.22 4.63 -1.06
CA PHE A 53 -7.67 3.68 -2.02
C PHE A 53 -8.64 3.35 -3.17
N SER A 54 -9.64 4.20 -3.41
CA SER A 54 -10.66 3.97 -4.45
C SER A 54 -10.09 3.83 -5.85
N LYS A 55 -8.94 4.42 -6.14
CA LYS A 55 -8.32 4.42 -7.46
C LYS A 55 -7.10 3.49 -7.59
N LEU A 56 -6.83 2.65 -6.59
CA LEU A 56 -5.66 1.76 -6.63
C LEU A 56 -5.64 0.86 -7.87
N SER A 57 -6.80 0.37 -8.31
CA SER A 57 -6.87 -0.52 -9.45
C SER A 57 -6.47 0.14 -10.78
N THR A 58 -6.35 1.46 -10.80
CA THR A 58 -5.92 2.21 -11.99
C THR A 58 -4.41 2.34 -12.12
N LEU A 59 -3.65 1.88 -11.11
CA LEU A 59 -2.19 1.92 -11.17
C LEU A 59 -1.66 0.92 -12.18
N SER A 60 -0.44 1.17 -12.65
CA SER A 60 0.26 0.34 -13.62
C SER A 60 1.67 0.05 -13.13
N GLN A 61 2.33 -0.91 -13.78
CA GLN A 61 3.73 -1.21 -13.50
C GLN A 61 4.58 0.06 -13.56
N ASP A 62 5.52 0.19 -12.64
CA ASP A 62 6.45 1.30 -12.48
C ASP A 62 5.83 2.62 -12.00
N ASP A 63 4.55 2.65 -11.70
CA ASP A 63 3.97 3.82 -11.01
C ASP A 63 4.61 3.98 -9.64
N GLU A 64 4.85 5.23 -9.24
CA GLU A 64 5.55 5.54 -8.00
C GLU A 64 4.59 5.69 -6.83
N ILE A 65 5.00 5.10 -5.70
CA ILE A 65 4.35 5.27 -4.40
C ILE A 65 5.39 5.82 -3.44
N PHE A 66 5.09 6.93 -2.78
CA PHE A 66 5.99 7.54 -1.81
C PHE A 66 5.48 7.26 -0.40
N ILE A 67 6.38 6.80 0.47
CA ILE A 67 6.13 6.65 1.91
C ILE A 67 7.06 7.63 2.62
N TYR A 68 6.52 8.38 3.56
CA TYR A 68 7.29 9.32 4.39
C TYR A 68 7.24 8.86 5.84
N ASP A 69 8.40 8.86 6.50
CA ASP A 69 8.46 8.58 7.93
C ASP A 69 8.20 9.86 8.75
N ASN A 70 8.28 9.74 10.09
CA ASN A 70 7.93 10.84 11.00
C ASN A 70 8.95 11.99 10.99
N ILE A 71 10.13 11.78 10.43
CA ILE A 71 11.17 12.80 10.35
C ILE A 71 11.38 13.31 8.93
N GLY A 72 10.48 12.95 8.00
CA GLY A 72 10.46 13.50 6.64
C GLY A 72 11.30 12.75 5.63
N ASN A 73 11.86 11.59 5.95
CA ASN A 73 12.54 10.77 4.95
C ASN A 73 11.54 10.21 3.95
N GLN A 74 11.88 10.31 2.67
CA GLN A 74 11.06 9.80 1.58
C GLN A 74 11.59 8.45 1.11
N TYR A 75 10.70 7.48 1.00
CA TYR A 75 11.00 6.16 0.44
C TYR A 75 10.13 5.96 -0.80
N ILE A 76 10.76 5.62 -1.92
CA ILE A 76 10.09 5.50 -3.22
C ILE A 76 9.93 4.02 -3.55
N TYR A 77 8.69 3.61 -3.83
CA TYR A 77 8.38 2.25 -4.25
C TYR A 77 7.82 2.28 -5.67
N LEU A 78 8.16 1.26 -6.46
CA LEU A 78 7.64 1.11 -7.82
C LEU A 78 6.71 -0.10 -7.86
N VAL A 79 5.52 0.10 -8.41
CA VAL A 79 4.53 -0.97 -8.58
C VAL A 79 5.09 -2.03 -9.53
N TYR A 80 5.00 -3.30 -9.14
CA TYR A 80 5.41 -4.40 -10.02
C TYR A 80 4.30 -5.42 -10.28
N ASP A 81 3.24 -5.41 -9.48
CA ASP A 81 2.11 -6.32 -9.70
C ASP A 81 0.83 -5.75 -9.10
N ILE A 82 -0.28 -6.02 -9.76
CA ILE A 82 -1.62 -5.68 -9.28
C ILE A 82 -2.51 -6.88 -9.56
N TYR A 83 -3.17 -7.39 -8.54
CA TYR A 83 -4.02 -8.57 -8.69
C TYR A 83 -5.13 -8.58 -7.63
N GLU A 84 -6.01 -9.55 -7.73
CA GLU A 84 -7.15 -9.67 -6.85
C GLU A 84 -7.11 -11.03 -6.15
N VAL A 85 -7.50 -11.05 -4.87
CA VAL A 85 -7.59 -12.27 -4.06
C VAL A 85 -8.90 -12.30 -3.31
N LEU A 86 -9.29 -13.49 -2.85
CA LEU A 86 -10.41 -13.63 -1.92
C LEU A 86 -10.10 -12.92 -0.60
N GLU A 87 -11.12 -12.38 0.06
CA GLU A 87 -10.92 -11.66 1.32
C GLU A 87 -10.27 -12.50 2.41
N SER A 88 -10.41 -13.83 2.35
CA SER A 88 -9.81 -14.77 3.30
C SER A 88 -8.36 -15.13 2.96
N ASP A 89 -7.87 -14.74 1.78
CA ASP A 89 -6.51 -15.08 1.34
C ASP A 89 -5.51 -14.09 1.92
N LEU A 90 -4.69 -14.56 2.85
CA LEU A 90 -3.66 -13.76 3.51
C LEU A 90 -2.29 -13.88 2.84
N SER A 91 -2.18 -14.65 1.76
CA SER A 91 -0.87 -14.88 1.11
C SER A 91 -0.15 -13.61 0.66
N PRO A 92 -0.85 -12.53 0.23
CA PRO A 92 -0.13 -11.31 -0.15
C PRO A 92 0.74 -10.70 0.96
N ILE A 93 0.38 -10.91 2.22
CA ILE A 93 1.16 -10.39 3.37
C ILE A 93 2.55 -11.05 3.40
N PHE A 94 2.62 -12.33 3.05
CA PHE A 94 3.83 -13.17 3.19
C PHE A 94 4.55 -13.42 1.87
N ASP A 95 4.01 -12.93 0.75
CA ASP A 95 4.59 -13.11 -0.57
C ASP A 95 5.58 -11.99 -0.88
N TYR A 96 6.79 -12.11 -0.36
CA TYR A 96 7.87 -11.14 -0.60
C TYR A 96 9.23 -11.80 -0.38
N GLU A 97 10.26 -11.19 -0.98
CA GLU A 97 11.63 -11.64 -0.82
C GLU A 97 12.23 -11.07 0.47
N GLU A 98 12.86 -11.93 1.28
CA GLU A 98 13.40 -11.53 2.60
C GLU A 98 14.48 -10.45 2.53
N ASN A 99 15.20 -10.37 1.42
CA ASN A 99 16.28 -9.40 1.24
C ASN A 99 15.87 -8.13 0.51
N GLU A 100 14.56 -7.91 0.34
CA GLU A 100 14.04 -6.73 -0.33
C GLU A 100 13.15 -5.90 0.61
N LYS A 101 12.99 -4.64 0.26
CA LYS A 101 12.07 -3.70 0.92
C LYS A 101 10.85 -3.57 0.04
N THR A 102 9.71 -4.08 0.50
CA THR A 102 8.48 -4.16 -0.29
C THR A 102 7.31 -3.50 0.41
N LEU A 103 6.31 -3.18 -0.38
CA LEU A 103 5.07 -2.55 0.06
C LEU A 103 3.89 -3.28 -0.57
N THR A 104 2.86 -3.54 0.22
CA THR A 104 1.60 -4.12 -0.26
C THR A 104 0.47 -3.21 0.15
N LEU A 105 -0.30 -2.74 -0.83
CA LEU A 105 -1.50 -1.96 -0.58
C LEU A 105 -2.73 -2.86 -0.80
N VAL A 106 -3.72 -2.73 0.07
CA VAL A 106 -4.91 -3.58 0.06
C VAL A 106 -6.15 -2.72 0.11
N THR A 107 -7.10 -2.98 -0.78
CA THR A 107 -8.41 -2.35 -0.75
C THR A 107 -9.49 -3.35 -1.21
N CYS A 108 -10.76 -2.99 -1.04
CA CYS A 108 -11.87 -3.85 -1.45
C CYS A 108 -12.19 -3.67 -2.93
N ASN A 109 -12.65 -4.77 -3.56
CA ASN A 109 -13.34 -4.68 -4.83
C ASN A 109 -14.83 -4.49 -4.54
N ASN A 110 -15.43 -3.39 -5.01
CA ASN A 110 -16.83 -3.05 -4.70
C ASN A 110 -17.86 -3.89 -5.46
N PHE A 111 -17.43 -4.70 -6.44
CA PHE A 111 -18.32 -5.56 -7.21
C PHE A 111 -18.45 -6.96 -6.60
N ASN A 112 -17.54 -7.32 -5.69
CA ASN A 112 -17.55 -8.60 -4.97
C ASN A 112 -16.83 -8.42 -3.63
N ALA A 113 -16.67 -9.49 -2.86
CA ALA A 113 -16.02 -9.42 -1.55
C ALA A 113 -14.50 -9.57 -1.62
N ASN A 114 -13.91 -9.56 -2.82
CA ASN A 114 -12.47 -9.76 -2.98
C ASN A 114 -11.67 -8.52 -2.58
N ARG A 115 -10.36 -8.70 -2.46
CA ARG A 115 -9.40 -7.64 -2.19
C ARG A 115 -8.54 -7.36 -3.40
N ILE A 116 -8.34 -6.08 -3.70
CA ILE A 116 -7.38 -5.63 -4.72
C ILE A 116 -6.04 -5.42 -4.03
N ILE A 117 -5.00 -6.01 -4.61
CA ILE A 117 -3.65 -6.01 -4.07
C ILE A 117 -2.74 -5.26 -5.03
N VAL A 118 -1.98 -4.31 -4.50
CA VAL A 118 -0.92 -3.62 -5.24
C VAL A 118 0.40 -3.96 -4.56
N LYS A 119 1.32 -4.54 -5.32
CA LYS A 119 2.66 -4.90 -4.87
C LYS A 119 3.68 -3.91 -5.43
N ALA A 120 4.57 -3.43 -4.58
CA ALA A 120 5.61 -2.50 -4.99
C ALA A 120 6.94 -2.83 -4.29
N LYS A 121 8.04 -2.48 -4.96
CA LYS A 121 9.40 -2.67 -4.43
C LYS A 121 10.07 -1.33 -4.28
N GLN A 122 10.80 -1.15 -3.17
CA GLN A 122 11.51 0.09 -2.93
C GLN A 122 12.60 0.29 -4.00
N LYS A 123 12.62 1.49 -4.57
CA LYS A 123 13.62 1.89 -5.55
C LYS A 123 14.97 2.00 -4.86
N LYS A 124 15.96 1.29 -5.41
CA LYS A 124 17.33 1.37 -4.89
C LYS A 124 17.95 2.70 -5.28
N LEU A 125 18.62 3.33 -4.31
CA LEU A 125 19.37 4.55 -4.59
C LEU A 125 20.61 4.18 -5.42
N LEU A 126 20.84 4.94 -6.48
CA LEU A 126 22.08 4.86 -7.24
C LEU A 126 23.19 5.54 -6.47
N GLN A 127 24.32 4.89 -6.42
CA GLN A 127 25.51 5.45 -5.78
C GLN A 127 26.61 5.72 -6.78
#